data_264aeaa19f2d328a27173030b3e7178c
#
_entry.id   264aeaa19f2d328a27173030b3e7178c
#
_cell.length_a   1.000
_cell.length_b   1.000
_cell.length_c   1.000
_cell.angle_alpha   90.00
_cell.angle_beta   90.00
_cell.angle_gamma   90.00
#
_symmetry.space_group_name_H-M   'P 1'
#
loop_
_entity.id
_entity.type
_entity.pdbx_description
1 polymer ?
#
loop_
_entity_poly.entity_id
_entity_poly.type
_entity_poly.pdbx_seq_one_letter_code
_entity_poly.pdbx_strand_id
1 'polypeptide(L)'
;MDDSLFIVRAALSFLVVGLLMTWGWRVLNWLWLKPKKLEKCLRQQGYTGNPYRFLSGDVKEILAMTRQARSKPMSSITDDIAPYVIPHYHQTVKNYGKNSIRWFGPSPRVTITDPELIREIFTKFNEFRKPRVNPLLGLLFSGLLTLEGDEWAKHRKIISHAFHQDKLKSMLPAFYECCTEMIDEWEKMVSVNGSSEVDVWPFLVNLTRDVISRSAFGSSYEEGNRIFLLLDEQTNLLTQVVQSLYIPGWRFLPTKTNRKLKAMDKDIKDSLRELVKKREEAVKAGQVYNDDLLGILVESNFKENQEHGDHKNMGMSIEDVVDECKLFYLAGQETTSVLLVWTMFLLARYPNWQTKAREEVLQVFGDGKPDPDDLSHLKVVTMILNEVLRLYPPIVLLGRSLSKDMKLGKLSLPAGVVVSIPTLLIHHDPEIWGEDALEFRPERFAEGVSKATKSQGAFLPFGGGPRICIGLNFALMEAKMALAMILRQFWFELSPSYAHSPITVITLRPQHGAHIILHKL
;
A
#
# COMPACT_ATOMS: atom_id res chain seq x y z
N MET A 1 -32.29 53.27 -24.19
CA MET A 1 -32.34 51.95 -23.46
C MET A 1 -31.77 50.82 -24.28
N ASP A 2 -31.92 50.82 -25.61
CA ASP A 2 -31.35 49.76 -26.48
C ASP A 2 -29.82 49.79 -26.62
N ASP A 3 -29.21 50.99 -26.70
CA ASP A 3 -27.74 51.08 -26.85
C ASP A 3 -26.95 50.58 -25.62
N SER A 4 -27.47 50.82 -24.43
CA SER A 4 -26.83 50.31 -23.19
C SER A 4 -26.95 48.78 -23.09
N LEU A 5 -28.02 48.19 -23.56
CA LEU A 5 -28.25 46.76 -23.60
C LEU A 5 -27.33 46.07 -24.64
N PHE A 6 -27.10 46.76 -25.77
CA PHE A 6 -26.18 46.29 -26.83
C PHE A 6 -24.73 46.31 -26.34
N ILE A 7 -24.29 47.37 -25.68
CA ILE A 7 -22.94 47.49 -25.12
C ILE A 7 -22.71 46.39 -24.07
N VAL A 8 -23.66 46.13 -23.17
CA VAL A 8 -23.56 45.08 -22.15
C VAL A 8 -23.47 43.69 -22.80
N ARG A 9 -24.28 43.40 -23.83
CA ARG A 9 -24.23 42.13 -24.59
C ARG A 9 -22.89 41.96 -25.28
N ALA A 10 -22.38 43.00 -25.95
CA ALA A 10 -21.08 42.98 -26.60
C ALA A 10 -19.94 42.73 -25.59
N ALA A 11 -19.95 43.43 -24.46
CA ALA A 11 -18.96 43.23 -23.39
C ALA A 11 -19.01 41.81 -22.80
N LEU A 12 -20.20 41.25 -22.54
CA LEU A 12 -20.38 39.87 -22.11
C LEU A 12 -19.87 38.86 -23.15
N SER A 13 -20.12 39.10 -24.43
CA SER A 13 -19.63 38.25 -25.51
C SER A 13 -18.11 38.25 -25.60
N PHE A 14 -17.45 39.42 -25.50
CA PHE A 14 -15.99 39.52 -25.44
C PHE A 14 -15.41 38.83 -24.20
N LEU A 15 -16.05 38.93 -23.05
CA LEU A 15 -15.63 38.26 -21.83
C LEU A 15 -15.73 36.74 -21.95
N VAL A 16 -16.82 36.23 -22.53
CA VAL A 16 -17.01 34.79 -22.78
C VAL A 16 -15.96 34.27 -23.77
N VAL A 17 -15.73 34.99 -24.89
CA VAL A 17 -14.71 34.63 -25.87
C VAL A 17 -13.31 34.64 -25.21
N GLY A 18 -12.98 35.63 -24.40
CA GLY A 18 -11.72 35.72 -23.67
C GLY A 18 -11.56 34.54 -22.69
N LEU A 19 -12.62 34.17 -21.98
CA LEU A 19 -12.60 33.00 -21.08
C LEU A 19 -12.41 31.68 -21.87
N LEU A 20 -13.08 31.53 -23.00
CA LEU A 20 -12.95 30.34 -23.86
C LEU A 20 -11.55 30.24 -24.46
N MET A 21 -10.96 31.36 -24.90
CA MET A 21 -9.58 31.40 -25.42
C MET A 21 -8.56 31.05 -24.32
N THR A 22 -8.71 31.61 -23.13
CA THR A 22 -7.82 31.30 -22.00
C THR A 22 -7.95 29.85 -21.55
N TRP A 23 -9.17 29.33 -21.54
CA TRP A 23 -9.43 27.91 -21.25
C TRP A 23 -8.84 27.01 -22.35
N GLY A 24 -9.09 27.31 -23.61
CA GLY A 24 -8.52 26.59 -24.75
C GLY A 24 -7.01 26.55 -24.73
N TRP A 25 -6.35 27.69 -24.42
CA TRP A 25 -4.90 27.77 -24.24
C TRP A 25 -4.41 26.90 -23.08
N ARG A 26 -5.09 26.93 -21.94
CA ARG A 26 -4.73 26.08 -20.78
C ARG A 26 -4.84 24.59 -21.12
N VAL A 27 -5.89 24.19 -21.85
CA VAL A 27 -6.09 22.81 -22.31
C VAL A 27 -4.99 22.41 -23.30
N LEU A 28 -4.68 23.24 -24.31
CA LEU A 28 -3.63 22.99 -25.29
C LEU A 28 -2.26 22.89 -24.60
N ASN A 29 -1.97 23.78 -23.68
CA ASN A 29 -0.72 23.75 -22.92
C ASN A 29 -0.62 22.48 -22.08
N TRP A 30 -1.68 22.08 -21.39
CA TRP A 30 -1.72 20.87 -20.57
C TRP A 30 -1.59 19.60 -21.39
N LEU A 31 -2.30 19.51 -22.56
CA LEU A 31 -2.35 18.30 -23.36
C LEU A 31 -1.19 18.17 -24.37
N TRP A 32 -0.55 19.24 -24.76
CA TRP A 32 0.44 19.19 -25.84
C TRP A 32 1.74 19.93 -25.57
N LEU A 33 1.67 21.24 -25.29
CA LEU A 33 2.89 22.06 -25.24
C LEU A 33 3.78 21.64 -24.05
N LYS A 34 3.19 21.51 -22.86
CA LYS A 34 3.93 21.12 -21.66
C LYS A 34 4.50 19.69 -21.76
N PRO A 35 3.74 18.65 -22.14
CA PRO A 35 4.31 17.31 -22.36
C PRO A 35 5.45 17.29 -23.36
N LYS A 36 5.32 17.98 -24.52
CA LYS A 36 6.39 18.05 -25.51
C LYS A 36 7.64 18.78 -25.02
N LYS A 37 7.48 19.84 -24.25
CA LYS A 37 8.60 20.54 -23.60
C LYS A 37 9.32 19.62 -22.61
N LEU A 38 8.56 18.89 -21.77
CA LEU A 38 9.11 17.94 -20.80
C LEU A 38 9.80 16.76 -21.51
N GLU A 39 9.22 16.22 -22.57
CA GLU A 39 9.83 15.19 -23.40
C GLU A 39 11.20 15.64 -23.92
N LYS A 40 11.28 16.82 -24.52
CA LYS A 40 12.53 17.37 -25.06
C LYS A 40 13.58 17.52 -23.94
N CYS A 41 13.20 18.08 -22.80
CA CYS A 41 14.09 18.28 -21.65
C CYS A 41 14.65 16.96 -21.12
N LEU A 42 13.80 15.94 -20.94
CA LEU A 42 14.22 14.63 -20.42
C LEU A 42 15.11 13.88 -21.44
N ARG A 43 14.78 13.93 -22.74
CA ARG A 43 15.62 13.30 -23.79
C ARG A 43 17.01 13.93 -23.90
N GLN A 44 17.11 15.24 -23.71
CA GLN A 44 18.42 15.94 -23.68
C GLN A 44 19.32 15.47 -22.53
N GLN A 45 18.74 14.90 -21.50
CA GLN A 45 19.46 14.33 -20.34
C GLN A 45 19.73 12.82 -20.46
N GLY A 46 19.48 12.23 -21.64
CA GLY A 46 19.76 10.83 -21.90
C GLY A 46 18.64 9.86 -21.51
N TYR A 47 17.47 10.36 -21.06
CA TYR A 47 16.33 9.49 -20.84
C TYR A 47 15.75 8.96 -22.15
N THR A 48 15.51 7.66 -22.22
CA THR A 48 14.93 6.96 -23.35
C THR A 48 13.53 6.45 -23.03
N GLY A 49 12.70 6.20 -24.04
CA GLY A 49 11.34 5.70 -23.85
C GLY A 49 10.42 6.07 -25.00
N ASN A 50 9.15 5.70 -24.88
CA ASN A 50 8.13 6.00 -25.88
C ASN A 50 7.99 7.53 -26.07
N PRO A 51 7.74 8.00 -27.31
CA PRO A 51 7.37 9.38 -27.55
C PRO A 51 6.00 9.67 -26.95
N TYR A 52 5.80 10.92 -26.53
CA TYR A 52 4.49 11.34 -26.04
C TYR A 52 3.40 11.19 -27.13
N ARG A 53 2.37 10.44 -26.81
CA ARG A 53 1.15 10.29 -27.63
C ARG A 53 0.05 11.17 -27.07
N PHE A 54 -0.57 11.97 -27.92
CA PHE A 54 -1.60 12.95 -27.53
C PHE A 54 -2.65 12.33 -26.61
N LEU A 55 -2.98 13.01 -25.52
CA LEU A 55 -3.97 12.68 -24.50
C LEU A 55 -3.69 11.37 -23.74
N SER A 56 -3.46 10.27 -24.43
CA SER A 56 -3.40 8.93 -23.83
C SER A 56 -2.02 8.57 -23.25
N GLY A 57 -0.94 9.13 -23.78
CA GLY A 57 0.39 8.62 -23.46
C GLY A 57 0.50 7.12 -23.74
N ASP A 58 0.93 6.32 -22.77
CA ASP A 58 1.06 4.87 -22.85
C ASP A 58 -0.13 4.12 -22.23
N VAL A 59 -1.20 4.82 -21.79
CA VAL A 59 -2.31 4.21 -21.02
C VAL A 59 -2.97 3.05 -21.78
N LYS A 60 -3.16 3.17 -23.10
CA LYS A 60 -3.76 2.09 -23.91
C LYS A 60 -2.90 0.82 -23.89
N GLU A 61 -1.59 0.99 -24.01
CA GLU A 61 -0.61 -0.09 -23.99
C GLU A 61 -0.50 -0.72 -22.60
N ILE A 62 -0.44 0.10 -21.55
CA ILE A 62 -0.48 -0.36 -20.15
C ILE A 62 -1.70 -1.24 -19.89
N LEU A 63 -2.88 -0.81 -20.32
CA LEU A 63 -4.13 -1.55 -20.13
C LEU A 63 -4.17 -2.85 -20.94
N ALA A 64 -3.69 -2.83 -22.18
CA ALA A 64 -3.62 -4.02 -23.02
C ALA A 64 -2.69 -5.08 -22.41
N MET A 65 -1.48 -4.69 -22.01
CA MET A 65 -0.50 -5.58 -21.38
C MET A 65 -1.02 -6.13 -20.03
N THR A 66 -1.61 -5.27 -19.20
CA THR A 66 -2.20 -5.68 -17.92
C THR A 66 -3.35 -6.68 -18.13
N ARG A 67 -4.23 -6.44 -19.11
CA ARG A 67 -5.32 -7.34 -19.44
C ARG A 67 -4.79 -8.69 -19.96
N GLN A 68 -3.79 -8.65 -20.82
CA GLN A 68 -3.13 -9.87 -21.32
C GLN A 68 -2.49 -10.68 -20.19
N ALA A 69 -1.73 -10.03 -19.31
CA ALA A 69 -1.10 -10.68 -18.17
C ALA A 69 -2.11 -11.36 -17.22
N ARG A 70 -3.29 -10.74 -17.03
CA ARG A 70 -4.36 -11.26 -16.16
C ARG A 70 -5.28 -12.28 -16.83
N SER A 71 -5.16 -12.50 -18.12
CA SER A 71 -6.10 -13.35 -18.88
C SER A 71 -5.95 -14.83 -18.59
N LYS A 72 -4.77 -15.27 -18.14
CA LYS A 72 -4.44 -16.67 -17.83
C LYS A 72 -3.46 -16.72 -16.67
N PRO A 73 -3.53 -17.76 -15.83
CA PRO A 73 -2.47 -18.07 -14.89
C PRO A 73 -1.11 -18.22 -15.58
N MET A 74 -0.04 -18.09 -14.81
CA MET A 74 1.31 -18.35 -15.31
C MET A 74 1.43 -19.82 -15.73
N SER A 75 2.09 -20.07 -16.86
CA SER A 75 2.27 -21.43 -17.40
C SER A 75 3.17 -22.34 -16.54
N SER A 76 4.02 -21.72 -15.74
CA SER A 76 4.88 -22.37 -14.77
C SER A 76 4.96 -21.53 -13.50
N ILE A 77 5.13 -22.20 -12.36
CA ILE A 77 5.33 -21.50 -11.08
C ILE A 77 6.78 -21.01 -11.03
N THR A 78 6.97 -19.70 -11.13
CA THR A 78 8.27 -19.03 -11.01
C THR A 78 8.14 -17.77 -10.17
N ASP A 79 9.22 -17.38 -9.52
CA ASP A 79 9.28 -16.16 -8.71
C ASP A 79 9.61 -14.91 -9.57
N ASP A 80 9.87 -15.06 -10.88
CA ASP A 80 9.91 -13.94 -11.83
C ASP A 80 8.49 -13.49 -12.19
N ILE A 81 7.86 -12.80 -11.24
CA ILE A 81 6.49 -12.31 -11.38
C ILE A 81 6.40 -10.92 -12.03
N ALA A 82 7.51 -10.21 -12.19
CA ALA A 82 7.51 -8.84 -12.71
C ALA A 82 6.85 -8.67 -14.10
N PRO A 83 7.04 -9.62 -15.07
CA PRO A 83 6.35 -9.56 -16.36
C PRO A 83 4.81 -9.64 -16.28
N TYR A 84 4.28 -10.21 -15.21
CA TYR A 84 2.84 -10.39 -14.98
C TYR A 84 2.23 -9.29 -14.13
N VAL A 85 2.94 -8.88 -13.09
CA VAL A 85 2.47 -7.93 -12.07
C VAL A 85 2.58 -6.49 -12.57
N ILE A 86 3.70 -6.13 -13.21
CA ILE A 86 3.99 -4.78 -13.73
C ILE A 86 4.55 -4.86 -15.17
N PRO A 87 3.81 -5.48 -16.11
CA PRO A 87 4.31 -5.84 -17.43
C PRO A 87 4.88 -4.66 -18.21
N HIS A 88 4.21 -3.50 -18.15
CA HIS A 88 4.66 -2.31 -18.85
C HIS A 88 5.96 -1.72 -18.26
N TYR A 89 6.18 -1.78 -16.94
CA TYR A 89 7.43 -1.37 -16.32
C TYR A 89 8.57 -2.30 -16.72
N HIS A 90 8.34 -3.61 -16.62
CA HIS A 90 9.30 -4.64 -17.01
C HIS A 90 9.70 -4.46 -18.49
N GLN A 91 8.72 -4.35 -19.40
CA GLN A 91 8.99 -4.17 -20.83
C GLN A 91 9.74 -2.86 -21.13
N THR A 92 9.38 -1.76 -20.43
CA THR A 92 10.03 -0.46 -20.64
C THR A 92 11.50 -0.51 -20.20
N VAL A 93 11.79 -1.08 -19.03
CA VAL A 93 13.17 -1.23 -18.55
C VAL A 93 13.98 -2.16 -19.46
N LYS A 94 13.38 -3.25 -19.94
CA LYS A 94 14.00 -4.17 -20.89
C LYS A 94 14.37 -3.50 -22.22
N ASN A 95 13.49 -2.65 -22.76
CA ASN A 95 13.68 -2.02 -24.06
C ASN A 95 14.56 -0.76 -24.02
N TYR A 96 14.47 0.01 -22.93
CA TYR A 96 15.03 1.36 -22.84
C TYR A 96 16.02 1.54 -21.69
N GLY A 97 16.21 0.51 -20.85
CA GLY A 97 17.08 0.57 -19.69
C GLY A 97 16.45 1.19 -18.44
N LYS A 98 17.26 1.24 -17.37
CA LYS A 98 16.84 1.67 -16.04
C LYS A 98 16.43 3.15 -15.96
N ASN A 99 16.98 4.00 -16.84
CA ASN A 99 16.67 5.43 -16.95
C ASN A 99 15.65 5.66 -18.07
N SER A 100 14.40 5.25 -17.84
CA SER A 100 13.37 5.27 -18.88
C SER A 100 12.22 6.24 -18.56
N ILE A 101 11.62 6.76 -19.63
CA ILE A 101 10.43 7.62 -19.58
C ILE A 101 9.22 6.85 -20.03
N ARG A 102 8.12 7.04 -19.33
CA ARG A 102 6.79 6.55 -19.71
C ARG A 102 5.76 7.66 -19.55
N TRP A 103 4.64 7.51 -20.18
CA TRP A 103 3.59 8.52 -20.19
C TRP A 103 2.28 7.97 -19.61
N PHE A 104 1.80 8.59 -18.54
CA PHE A 104 0.45 8.32 -18.05
C PHE A 104 -0.44 9.53 -18.37
N GLY A 105 -1.17 9.43 -19.50
CA GLY A 105 -1.78 10.61 -20.11
C GLY A 105 -0.71 11.66 -20.45
N PRO A 106 -0.93 12.94 -20.14
CA PRO A 106 0.03 14.02 -20.39
C PRO A 106 1.16 14.10 -19.36
N SER A 107 1.20 13.22 -18.36
CA SER A 107 2.19 13.23 -17.27
C SER A 107 3.37 12.30 -17.57
N PRO A 108 4.60 12.82 -17.69
CA PRO A 108 5.78 11.98 -17.83
C PRO A 108 6.13 11.32 -16.50
N ARG A 109 6.50 10.05 -16.59
CA ARG A 109 6.97 9.24 -15.45
C ARG A 109 8.38 8.76 -15.74
N VAL A 110 9.30 9.15 -14.88
CA VAL A 110 10.71 8.74 -14.94
C VAL A 110 10.91 7.57 -14.01
N THR A 111 11.47 6.48 -14.52
CA THR A 111 11.81 5.29 -13.72
C THR A 111 13.17 5.53 -13.06
N ILE A 112 13.25 5.30 -11.76
CA ILE A 112 14.47 5.35 -10.95
C ILE A 112 14.58 4.02 -10.21
N THR A 113 15.68 3.28 -10.47
CA THR A 113 15.99 1.99 -9.84
C THR A 113 17.30 2.00 -9.07
N ASP A 114 18.09 3.08 -9.20
CA ASP A 114 19.35 3.27 -8.49
C ASP A 114 19.09 3.50 -6.99
N PRO A 115 19.61 2.64 -6.08
CA PRO A 115 19.37 2.73 -4.64
C PRO A 115 19.90 4.03 -4.01
N GLU A 116 21.00 4.59 -4.52
CA GLU A 116 21.55 5.86 -3.99
C GLU A 116 20.63 7.04 -4.30
N LEU A 117 20.13 7.10 -5.54
CA LEU A 117 19.16 8.11 -5.95
C LEU A 117 17.84 7.95 -5.20
N ILE A 118 17.41 6.73 -4.95
CA ILE A 118 16.18 6.44 -4.17
C ILE A 118 16.35 6.93 -2.74
N ARG A 119 17.50 6.69 -2.12
CA ARG A 119 17.81 7.21 -0.77
C ARG A 119 17.78 8.73 -0.74
N GLU A 120 18.33 9.40 -1.76
CA GLU A 120 18.26 10.86 -1.88
C GLU A 120 16.82 11.35 -2.02
N ILE A 121 15.97 10.67 -2.82
CA ILE A 121 14.54 10.99 -2.97
C ILE A 121 13.82 10.87 -1.62
N PHE A 122 14.08 9.83 -0.85
CA PHE A 122 13.43 9.63 0.45
C PHE A 122 13.93 10.61 1.51
N THR A 123 15.18 11.04 1.45
CA THR A 123 15.72 12.06 2.35
C THR A 123 15.13 13.44 2.04
N LYS A 124 14.96 13.77 0.76
CA LYS A 124 14.37 15.04 0.28
C LYS A 124 12.84 14.93 0.14
N PHE A 125 12.17 14.30 1.10
CA PHE A 125 10.74 13.96 1.02
C PHE A 125 9.80 15.17 0.91
N ASN A 126 10.22 16.36 1.34
CA ASN A 126 9.45 17.60 1.21
C ASN A 126 9.41 18.11 -0.24
N GLU A 127 10.45 17.85 -1.01
CA GLU A 127 10.55 18.19 -2.42
C GLU A 127 9.94 17.10 -3.31
N PHE A 128 10.21 15.84 -2.98
CA PHE A 128 9.67 14.66 -3.64
C PHE A 128 8.37 14.22 -2.96
N ARG A 129 7.29 14.94 -3.24
CA ARG A 129 5.97 14.74 -2.63
C ARG A 129 5.26 13.52 -3.18
N LYS A 130 4.21 13.06 -2.50
CA LYS A 130 3.32 12.04 -3.04
C LYS A 130 2.66 12.52 -4.33
N PRO A 131 2.53 11.67 -5.38
CA PRO A 131 1.88 12.10 -6.61
C PRO A 131 0.41 12.39 -6.36
N ARG A 132 -0.06 13.52 -6.86
CA ARG A 132 -1.49 13.80 -6.94
C ARG A 132 -2.06 12.95 -8.07
N VAL A 133 -2.54 11.78 -7.72
CA VAL A 133 -3.26 10.87 -8.63
C VAL A 133 -4.70 11.34 -8.84
N ASN A 134 -5.47 10.54 -9.56
CA ASN A 134 -6.90 10.77 -9.74
C ASN A 134 -7.57 11.18 -8.43
N PRO A 135 -8.24 12.35 -8.36
CA PRO A 135 -8.87 12.83 -7.15
C PRO A 135 -9.94 11.89 -6.54
N LEU A 136 -10.48 10.95 -7.35
CA LEU A 136 -11.37 9.92 -6.83
C LEU A 136 -10.64 8.91 -5.94
N LEU A 137 -9.32 8.73 -6.11
CA LEU A 137 -8.52 7.93 -5.18
C LEU A 137 -8.41 8.56 -3.79
N GLY A 138 -8.61 9.88 -3.67
CA GLY A 138 -8.73 10.55 -2.39
C GLY A 138 -9.96 10.13 -1.56
N LEU A 139 -10.94 9.45 -2.20
CA LEU A 139 -12.05 8.80 -1.48
C LEU A 139 -11.62 7.50 -0.79
N LEU A 140 -10.54 6.87 -1.20
CA LEU A 140 -10.01 5.65 -0.59
C LEU A 140 -8.82 5.96 0.33
N PHE A 141 -7.92 6.80 -0.14
CA PHE A 141 -6.70 7.14 0.56
C PHE A 141 -6.82 8.52 1.21
N SER A 142 -6.70 8.59 2.52
CA SER A 142 -6.77 9.80 3.33
C SER A 142 -5.64 9.81 4.38
N GLY A 143 -5.68 10.75 5.31
CA GLY A 143 -4.81 10.82 6.47
C GLY A 143 -3.31 10.83 6.13
N LEU A 144 -2.51 10.19 6.97
CA LEU A 144 -1.04 10.16 6.93
C LEU A 144 -0.47 9.75 5.57
N LEU A 145 -1.22 8.96 4.79
CA LEU A 145 -0.78 8.53 3.46
C LEU A 145 -0.75 9.68 2.45
N THR A 146 -1.67 10.66 2.56
CA THR A 146 -1.86 11.73 1.57
C THR A 146 -1.44 13.11 2.04
N LEU A 147 -1.32 13.30 3.34
CA LEU A 147 -0.87 14.55 3.95
C LEU A 147 0.58 14.90 3.60
N GLU A 148 0.89 16.18 3.54
CA GLU A 148 2.20 16.72 3.21
C GLU A 148 2.62 17.85 4.17
N GLY A 149 3.93 18.12 4.25
CA GLY A 149 4.48 19.23 5.05
C GLY A 149 4.19 19.11 6.54
N ASP A 150 3.81 20.23 7.16
CA ASP A 150 3.62 20.35 8.62
C ASP A 150 2.41 19.53 9.11
N GLU A 151 1.35 19.42 8.31
CA GLU A 151 0.20 18.58 8.62
C GLU A 151 0.60 17.11 8.72
N TRP A 152 1.38 16.61 7.75
CA TRP A 152 1.92 15.27 7.82
C TRP A 152 2.81 15.08 9.05
N ALA A 153 3.69 16.02 9.36
CA ALA A 153 4.62 15.92 10.49
C ALA A 153 3.86 15.85 11.82
N LYS A 154 2.81 16.68 11.98
CA LYS A 154 1.93 16.68 13.13
C LYS A 154 1.21 15.34 13.32
N HIS A 155 0.52 14.85 12.28
CA HIS A 155 -0.17 13.56 12.33
C HIS A 155 0.82 12.42 12.60
N ARG A 156 1.97 12.42 11.92
CA ARG A 156 3.01 11.41 12.14
C ARG A 156 3.49 11.37 13.58
N LYS A 157 3.71 12.53 14.21
CA LYS A 157 4.14 12.63 15.61
C LYS A 157 3.09 12.00 16.54
N ILE A 158 1.83 12.42 16.43
CA ILE A 158 0.74 11.95 17.30
C ILE A 158 0.56 10.43 17.13
N ILE A 159 0.44 9.95 15.90
CA ILE A 159 0.19 8.54 15.59
C ILE A 159 1.37 7.65 16.01
N SER A 160 2.61 8.14 15.93
CA SER A 160 3.79 7.35 16.28
C SER A 160 3.75 6.82 17.70
N HIS A 161 3.13 7.51 18.66
CA HIS A 161 3.00 7.04 20.03
C HIS A 161 2.27 5.69 20.14
N ALA A 162 1.26 5.46 19.29
CA ALA A 162 0.50 4.21 19.26
C ALA A 162 1.30 3.01 18.70
N PHE A 163 2.39 3.30 17.96
CA PHE A 163 3.25 2.27 17.36
C PHE A 163 4.58 2.09 18.12
N HIS A 164 4.70 2.64 19.32
CA HIS A 164 5.83 2.33 20.21
C HIS A 164 5.77 0.87 20.66
N GLN A 165 6.93 0.28 20.88
CA GLN A 165 7.05 -1.15 21.14
C GLN A 165 6.20 -1.64 22.33
N ASP A 166 6.13 -0.85 23.42
CA ASP A 166 5.34 -1.21 24.60
C ASP A 166 3.83 -1.27 24.29
N LYS A 167 3.35 -0.34 23.43
CA LYS A 167 1.95 -0.33 23.00
C LYS A 167 1.63 -1.47 22.03
N LEU A 168 2.58 -1.83 21.18
CA LEU A 168 2.41 -3.00 20.30
C LEU A 168 2.38 -4.30 21.12
N LYS A 169 3.16 -4.38 22.21
CA LYS A 169 3.12 -5.55 23.12
C LYS A 169 1.74 -5.72 23.78
N SER A 170 1.07 -4.63 24.16
CA SER A 170 -0.28 -4.71 24.75
C SER A 170 -1.36 -5.18 23.75
N MET A 171 -1.13 -5.07 22.44
CA MET A 171 -2.03 -5.55 21.39
C MET A 171 -1.90 -7.04 21.08
N LEU A 172 -0.82 -7.71 21.54
CA LEU A 172 -0.54 -9.11 21.23
C LEU A 172 -1.62 -10.11 21.69
N PRO A 173 -2.30 -9.93 22.83
CA PRO A 173 -3.41 -10.82 23.21
C PRO A 173 -4.50 -10.89 22.12
N ALA A 174 -4.83 -9.74 21.49
CA ALA A 174 -5.78 -9.71 20.40
C ALA A 174 -5.28 -10.48 19.17
N PHE A 175 -3.97 -10.35 18.83
CA PHE A 175 -3.38 -11.13 17.73
C PHE A 175 -3.49 -12.64 17.99
N TYR A 176 -3.17 -13.07 19.21
CA TYR A 176 -3.24 -14.46 19.60
C TYR A 176 -4.67 -15.02 19.50
N GLU A 177 -5.66 -14.29 20.00
CA GLU A 177 -7.07 -14.68 19.93
C GLU A 177 -7.55 -14.84 18.49
N CYS A 178 -7.30 -13.84 17.63
CA CYS A 178 -7.68 -13.90 16.21
C CYS A 178 -7.02 -15.09 15.49
N CYS A 179 -5.73 -15.34 15.78
CA CYS A 179 -5.02 -16.49 15.21
C CYS A 179 -5.60 -17.80 15.70
N THR A 180 -5.98 -17.90 16.99
CA THR A 180 -6.59 -19.10 17.56
C THR A 180 -7.93 -19.39 16.90
N GLU A 181 -8.80 -18.39 16.74
CA GLU A 181 -10.09 -18.54 16.06
C GLU A 181 -9.94 -19.07 14.63
N MET A 182 -9.00 -18.53 13.86
CA MET A 182 -8.72 -19.01 12.49
C MET A 182 -8.21 -20.46 12.50
N ILE A 183 -7.31 -20.81 13.41
CA ILE A 183 -6.76 -22.17 13.53
C ILE A 183 -7.84 -23.17 13.91
N ASP A 184 -8.72 -22.83 14.85
CA ASP A 184 -9.85 -23.67 15.25
C ASP A 184 -10.80 -23.96 14.07
N GLU A 185 -10.99 -22.99 13.16
CA GLU A 185 -11.75 -23.21 11.93
C GLU A 185 -11.03 -24.19 11.00
N TRP A 186 -9.73 -24.04 10.80
CA TRP A 186 -8.94 -24.94 9.98
C TRP A 186 -8.87 -26.36 10.58
N GLU A 187 -8.74 -26.48 11.90
CA GLU A 187 -8.76 -27.78 12.58
C GLU A 187 -10.08 -28.54 12.33
N LYS A 188 -11.21 -27.84 12.36
CA LYS A 188 -12.51 -28.44 12.04
C LYS A 188 -12.56 -28.94 10.59
N MET A 189 -11.94 -28.24 9.64
CA MET A 189 -11.90 -28.65 8.24
C MET A 189 -10.99 -29.86 8.02
N VAL A 190 -9.90 -29.96 8.76
CA VAL A 190 -8.89 -31.03 8.61
C VAL A 190 -9.24 -32.27 9.42
N SER A 191 -10.04 -32.16 10.51
CA SER A 191 -10.27 -33.19 11.50
C SER A 191 -10.88 -34.49 10.94
N VAL A 192 -11.60 -34.45 9.82
CA VAL A 192 -12.33 -35.63 9.29
C VAL A 192 -11.37 -36.63 8.61
N ASN A 193 -10.33 -36.19 7.91
CA ASN A 193 -9.43 -37.02 7.11
C ASN A 193 -7.95 -36.81 7.41
N GLY A 194 -7.57 -36.03 8.41
CA GLY A 194 -6.18 -35.67 8.74
C GLY A 194 -5.55 -34.66 7.78
N SER A 195 -6.19 -34.37 6.64
CA SER A 195 -5.77 -33.34 5.67
C SER A 195 -6.98 -32.75 4.95
N SER A 196 -6.85 -31.50 4.50
CA SER A 196 -7.87 -30.81 3.69
C SER A 196 -7.25 -29.78 2.77
N GLU A 197 -7.81 -29.66 1.56
CA GLU A 197 -7.51 -28.54 0.67
C GLU A 197 -8.30 -27.31 1.11
N VAL A 198 -7.59 -26.20 1.33
CA VAL A 198 -8.17 -24.93 1.78
C VAL A 198 -7.67 -23.80 0.90
N ASP A 199 -8.56 -22.93 0.43
CA ASP A 199 -8.16 -21.61 -0.06
C ASP A 199 -7.88 -20.73 1.17
N VAL A 200 -6.59 -20.56 1.50
CA VAL A 200 -6.17 -19.82 2.70
C VAL A 200 -6.33 -18.29 2.55
N TRP A 201 -6.49 -17.78 1.33
CA TRP A 201 -6.56 -16.34 1.10
C TRP A 201 -7.70 -15.64 1.85
N PRO A 202 -8.97 -16.08 1.78
CA PRO A 202 -10.06 -15.46 2.53
C PRO A 202 -9.85 -15.50 4.06
N PHE A 203 -9.29 -16.59 4.58
CA PHE A 203 -9.00 -16.74 6.02
C PHE A 203 -7.95 -15.74 6.49
N LEU A 204 -6.86 -15.58 5.74
CA LEU A 204 -5.81 -14.61 6.08
C LEU A 204 -6.30 -13.17 5.97
N VAL A 205 -7.20 -12.87 5.02
CA VAL A 205 -7.87 -11.57 4.93
C VAL A 205 -8.75 -11.33 6.16
N ASN A 206 -9.53 -12.31 6.58
CA ASN A 206 -10.40 -12.20 7.77
C ASN A 206 -9.57 -12.08 9.05
N LEU A 207 -8.51 -12.88 9.19
CA LEU A 207 -7.56 -12.77 10.30
C LEU A 207 -7.06 -11.32 10.46
N THR A 208 -6.52 -10.73 9.38
CA THR A 208 -5.95 -9.39 9.48
C THR A 208 -7.00 -8.28 9.69
N ARG A 209 -8.23 -8.50 9.24
CA ARG A 209 -9.39 -7.65 9.56
C ARG A 209 -9.73 -7.69 11.04
N ASP A 210 -9.76 -8.87 11.60
CA ASP A 210 -10.11 -9.06 13.00
C ASP A 210 -9.00 -8.51 13.91
N VAL A 211 -7.74 -8.79 13.56
CA VAL A 211 -6.58 -8.23 14.26
C VAL A 211 -6.63 -6.70 14.29
N ILE A 212 -6.83 -6.03 13.16
CA ILE A 212 -6.86 -4.55 13.14
C ILE A 212 -8.11 -4.00 13.84
N SER A 213 -9.25 -4.69 13.79
CA SER A 213 -10.47 -4.27 14.48
C SER A 213 -10.30 -4.32 15.99
N ARG A 214 -9.81 -5.43 16.53
CA ARG A 214 -9.62 -5.61 17.98
C ARG A 214 -8.47 -4.77 18.52
N SER A 215 -7.30 -4.82 17.87
CA SER A 215 -6.09 -4.16 18.37
C SER A 215 -6.07 -2.65 18.15
N ALA A 216 -6.65 -2.17 17.06
CA ALA A 216 -6.61 -0.75 16.73
C ALA A 216 -7.85 0.01 17.20
N PHE A 217 -9.00 -0.64 17.27
CA PHE A 217 -10.26 0.05 17.52
C PHE A 217 -11.04 -0.51 18.73
N GLY A 218 -10.58 -1.61 19.33
CA GLY A 218 -11.29 -2.27 20.43
C GLY A 218 -12.71 -2.69 20.06
N SER A 219 -12.99 -2.84 18.75
CA SER A 219 -14.30 -3.20 18.22
C SER A 219 -14.37 -4.70 17.91
N SER A 220 -15.57 -5.27 17.97
CA SER A 220 -15.76 -6.65 17.49
C SER A 220 -15.63 -6.71 15.96
N TYR A 221 -15.30 -7.89 15.44
CA TYR A 221 -15.31 -8.18 13.99
C TYR A 221 -16.63 -7.75 13.32
N GLU A 222 -17.77 -7.98 13.99
CA GLU A 222 -19.09 -7.67 13.45
C GLU A 222 -19.29 -6.15 13.23
N GLU A 223 -18.84 -5.32 14.18
CA GLU A 223 -18.89 -3.86 14.03
C GLU A 223 -17.97 -3.35 12.92
N GLY A 224 -16.76 -3.91 12.79
CA GLY A 224 -15.80 -3.60 11.75
C GLY A 224 -16.18 -4.13 10.36
N ASN A 225 -16.89 -5.25 10.28
CA ASN A 225 -17.16 -5.98 9.03
C ASN A 225 -17.88 -5.10 7.98
N ARG A 226 -18.85 -4.29 8.40
CA ARG A 226 -19.56 -3.36 7.49
C ARG A 226 -18.58 -2.38 6.84
N ILE A 227 -17.61 -1.86 7.59
CA ILE A 227 -16.60 -0.92 7.07
C ILE A 227 -15.72 -1.63 6.04
N PHE A 228 -15.28 -2.86 6.31
CA PHE A 228 -14.46 -3.64 5.37
C PHE A 228 -15.20 -3.95 4.08
N LEU A 229 -16.46 -4.39 4.14
CA LEU A 229 -17.26 -4.65 2.94
C LEU A 229 -17.40 -3.40 2.06
N LEU A 230 -17.63 -2.25 2.66
CA LEU A 230 -17.70 -0.98 1.95
C LEU A 230 -16.35 -0.57 1.36
N LEU A 231 -15.24 -0.78 2.08
CA LEU A 231 -13.88 -0.52 1.59
C LEU A 231 -13.52 -1.43 0.42
N ASP A 232 -13.86 -2.72 0.47
CA ASP A 232 -13.63 -3.66 -0.63
C ASP A 232 -14.40 -3.26 -1.88
N GLU A 233 -15.68 -2.93 -1.74
CA GLU A 233 -16.50 -2.49 -2.87
C GLU A 233 -15.97 -1.17 -3.44
N GLN A 234 -15.60 -0.21 -2.58
CA GLN A 234 -14.99 1.06 -2.98
C GLN A 234 -13.68 0.82 -3.72
N THR A 235 -12.83 -0.09 -3.23
CA THR A 235 -11.55 -0.49 -3.84
C THR A 235 -11.76 -1.07 -5.23
N ASN A 236 -12.70 -1.99 -5.38
CA ASN A 236 -13.01 -2.62 -6.66
C ASN A 236 -13.51 -1.60 -7.70
N LEU A 237 -14.41 -0.69 -7.31
CA LEU A 237 -14.89 0.38 -8.19
C LEU A 237 -13.77 1.36 -8.56
N LEU A 238 -12.94 1.76 -7.60
CA LEU A 238 -11.83 2.69 -7.85
C LEU A 238 -10.76 2.07 -8.74
N THR A 239 -10.49 0.78 -8.62
CA THR A 239 -9.55 0.07 -9.50
C THR A 239 -9.99 0.15 -10.96
N GLN A 240 -11.28 0.03 -11.24
CA GLN A 240 -11.83 0.22 -12.59
C GLN A 240 -11.68 1.67 -13.09
N VAL A 241 -11.90 2.63 -12.20
CA VAL A 241 -11.78 4.07 -12.53
C VAL A 241 -10.33 4.47 -12.78
N VAL A 242 -9.37 3.95 -12.01
CA VAL A 242 -7.93 4.27 -12.15
C VAL A 242 -7.34 3.72 -13.44
N GLN A 243 -7.90 2.65 -13.98
CA GLN A 243 -7.53 2.12 -15.29
C GLN A 243 -7.95 3.05 -16.44
N SER A 244 -8.79 4.06 -16.20
CA SER A 244 -9.16 5.08 -17.17
C SER A 244 -8.34 6.36 -17.00
N LEU A 245 -8.19 7.12 -18.10
CA LEU A 245 -7.58 8.44 -18.04
C LEU A 245 -8.50 9.39 -17.26
N TYR A 246 -8.00 10.00 -16.18
CA TYR A 246 -8.75 11.02 -15.48
C TYR A 246 -8.81 12.32 -16.28
N ILE A 247 -10.01 12.77 -16.62
CA ILE A 247 -10.25 14.07 -17.24
C ILE A 247 -10.54 15.07 -16.11
N PRO A 248 -9.82 16.21 -16.02
CA PRO A 248 -10.11 17.23 -15.02
C PRO A 248 -11.58 17.65 -15.03
N GLY A 249 -12.19 17.69 -13.85
CA GLY A 249 -13.63 17.98 -13.71
C GLY A 249 -14.54 16.74 -13.67
N TRP A 250 -14.08 15.58 -14.13
CA TRP A 250 -14.89 14.35 -14.17
C TRP A 250 -15.49 13.96 -12.80
N ARG A 251 -14.76 14.20 -11.71
CA ARG A 251 -15.24 13.94 -10.33
C ARG A 251 -16.50 14.70 -9.92
N PHE A 252 -16.81 15.81 -10.61
CA PHE A 252 -17.99 16.61 -10.33
C PHE A 252 -19.23 16.15 -11.11
N LEU A 253 -19.04 15.34 -12.16
CA LEU A 253 -20.14 14.79 -12.93
C LEU A 253 -20.95 13.79 -12.08
N PRO A 254 -22.28 13.88 -12.06
CA PRO A 254 -23.13 13.01 -11.28
C PRO A 254 -23.35 11.64 -11.96
N THR A 255 -22.26 10.98 -12.37
CA THR A 255 -22.33 9.62 -12.92
C THR A 255 -22.77 8.62 -11.84
N LYS A 256 -23.31 7.46 -12.24
CA LYS A 256 -23.69 6.39 -11.30
C LYS A 256 -22.49 5.99 -10.41
N THR A 257 -21.32 5.82 -11.03
CA THR A 257 -20.07 5.46 -10.31
C THR A 257 -19.66 6.54 -9.32
N ASN A 258 -19.64 7.82 -9.72
CA ASN A 258 -19.22 8.90 -8.81
C ASN A 258 -20.20 9.06 -7.63
N ARG A 259 -21.53 8.92 -7.88
CA ARG A 259 -22.53 8.94 -6.81
C ARG A 259 -22.35 7.77 -5.85
N LYS A 260 -22.16 6.56 -6.37
CA LYS A 260 -21.93 5.36 -5.55
C LYS A 260 -20.67 5.50 -4.70
N LEU A 261 -19.54 5.91 -5.29
CA LEU A 261 -18.29 6.13 -4.56
C LEU A 261 -18.44 7.16 -3.42
N LYS A 262 -19.14 8.26 -3.67
CA LYS A 262 -19.39 9.29 -2.65
C LYS A 262 -20.33 8.81 -1.54
N ALA A 263 -21.36 8.03 -1.89
CA ALA A 263 -22.27 7.45 -0.89
C ALA A 263 -21.52 6.48 0.02
N MET A 264 -20.71 5.59 -0.55
CA MET A 264 -19.89 4.64 0.22
C MET A 264 -18.88 5.36 1.11
N ASP A 265 -18.20 6.40 0.61
CA ASP A 265 -17.27 7.20 1.44
C ASP A 265 -17.99 7.87 2.61
N LYS A 266 -19.20 8.38 2.39
CA LYS A 266 -20.03 8.94 3.44
C LYS A 266 -20.41 7.89 4.48
N ASP A 267 -20.88 6.72 4.06
CA ASP A 267 -21.32 5.65 4.97
C ASP A 267 -20.15 5.13 5.82
N ILE A 268 -18.96 4.98 5.21
CA ILE A 268 -17.73 4.61 5.92
C ILE A 268 -17.39 5.67 6.97
N LYS A 269 -17.36 6.94 6.58
CA LYS A 269 -17.01 8.05 7.49
C LYS A 269 -18.04 8.21 8.61
N ASP A 270 -19.32 8.01 8.34
CA ASP A 270 -20.38 8.10 9.36
C ASP A 270 -20.23 6.98 10.39
N SER A 271 -19.93 5.74 9.97
CA SER A 271 -19.64 4.62 10.89
C SER A 271 -18.39 4.88 11.73
N LEU A 272 -17.33 5.41 11.13
CA LEU A 272 -16.10 5.75 11.86
C LEU A 272 -16.28 6.90 12.83
N ARG A 273 -17.09 7.94 12.50
CA ARG A 273 -17.42 9.04 13.41
C ARG A 273 -18.16 8.54 14.64
N GLU A 274 -19.06 7.57 14.48
CA GLU A 274 -19.76 6.97 15.61
C GLU A 274 -18.78 6.26 16.55
N LEU A 275 -17.84 5.47 16.00
CA LEU A 275 -16.77 4.83 16.77
C LEU A 275 -15.91 5.85 17.54
N VAL A 276 -15.45 6.91 16.86
CA VAL A 276 -14.62 7.97 17.47
C VAL A 276 -15.37 8.68 18.59
N LYS A 277 -16.65 9.03 18.37
CA LYS A 277 -17.47 9.69 19.39
C LYS A 277 -17.68 8.84 20.63
N LYS A 278 -18.03 7.55 20.47
CA LYS A 278 -18.14 6.61 21.60
C LYS A 278 -16.85 6.60 22.42
N ARG A 279 -15.70 6.59 21.77
CA ARG A 279 -14.39 6.57 22.42
C ARG A 279 -14.10 7.91 23.13
N GLU A 280 -14.39 9.04 22.52
CA GLU A 280 -14.23 10.36 23.15
C GLU A 280 -15.11 10.51 24.42
N GLU A 281 -16.34 10.06 24.36
CA GLU A 281 -17.26 10.09 25.50
C GLU A 281 -16.75 9.24 26.66
N ALA A 282 -16.21 8.05 26.35
CA ALA A 282 -15.62 7.15 27.33
C ALA A 282 -14.36 7.73 27.99
N VAL A 283 -13.47 8.37 27.19
CA VAL A 283 -12.28 9.07 27.71
C VAL A 283 -12.68 10.27 28.59
N LYS A 284 -13.68 11.05 28.19
CA LYS A 284 -14.21 12.17 28.99
C LYS A 284 -14.86 11.69 30.31
N ALA A 285 -15.41 10.47 30.34
CA ALA A 285 -15.94 9.84 31.54
C ALA A 285 -14.85 9.25 32.45
N GLY A 286 -13.57 9.44 32.12
CA GLY A 286 -12.43 8.97 32.92
C GLY A 286 -12.08 7.48 32.70
N GLN A 287 -12.62 6.83 31.67
CA GLN A 287 -12.18 5.50 31.26
C GLN A 287 -10.83 5.60 30.54
N VAL A 288 -9.85 4.85 31.02
CA VAL A 288 -8.51 4.81 30.41
C VAL A 288 -8.49 3.70 29.35
N TYR A 289 -8.29 4.08 28.11
CA TYR A 289 -8.15 3.16 26.97
C TYR A 289 -6.74 3.28 26.40
N ASN A 290 -5.75 2.74 27.10
CA ASN A 290 -4.34 2.85 26.69
C ASN A 290 -3.87 1.69 25.81
N ASP A 291 -4.75 0.74 25.47
CA ASP A 291 -4.35 -0.55 24.89
C ASP A 291 -4.68 -0.68 23.39
N ASP A 292 -5.43 0.27 22.80
CA ASP A 292 -5.72 0.28 21.38
C ASP A 292 -5.34 1.60 20.69
N LEU A 293 -5.15 1.55 19.37
CA LEU A 293 -4.73 2.69 18.57
C LEU A 293 -5.69 3.90 18.68
N LEU A 294 -7.00 3.64 18.61
CA LEU A 294 -8.00 4.71 18.66
C LEU A 294 -7.99 5.41 20.03
N GLY A 295 -7.90 4.66 21.12
CA GLY A 295 -7.79 5.23 22.48
C GLY A 295 -6.57 6.11 22.61
N ILE A 296 -5.41 5.63 22.15
CA ILE A 296 -4.15 6.39 22.17
C ILE A 296 -4.25 7.65 21.31
N LEU A 297 -4.87 7.58 20.12
CA LEU A 297 -5.07 8.74 19.25
C LEU A 297 -5.97 9.80 19.91
N VAL A 298 -7.08 9.37 20.48
CA VAL A 298 -8.05 10.28 21.15
C VAL A 298 -7.41 10.89 22.40
N GLU A 299 -6.72 10.09 23.23
CA GLU A 299 -6.05 10.60 24.44
C GLU A 299 -4.88 11.54 24.10
N SER A 300 -4.03 11.19 23.15
CA SER A 300 -2.93 12.06 22.70
C SER A 300 -3.45 13.37 22.14
N ASN A 301 -4.53 13.31 21.37
CA ASN A 301 -5.18 14.50 20.84
C ASN A 301 -5.79 15.37 21.95
N PHE A 302 -6.35 14.75 22.97
CA PHE A 302 -6.92 15.46 24.13
C PHE A 302 -5.84 16.14 24.95
N LYS A 303 -4.70 15.49 25.21
CA LYS A 303 -3.54 16.06 25.93
C LYS A 303 -2.93 17.25 25.18
N GLU A 304 -2.69 17.12 23.88
CA GLU A 304 -2.16 18.21 23.04
C GLU A 304 -3.08 19.44 23.04
N ASN A 305 -4.40 19.23 23.10
CA ASN A 305 -5.37 20.33 23.20
C ASN A 305 -5.43 20.98 24.60
N GLN A 306 -5.08 20.25 25.68
CA GLN A 306 -5.06 20.79 27.05
C GLN A 306 -3.76 21.53 27.39
N GLU A 307 -2.59 21.01 26.98
CA GLU A 307 -1.27 21.55 27.35
C GLU A 307 -0.99 22.93 26.73
N HIS A 308 -1.66 23.26 25.63
CA HIS A 308 -1.33 24.45 24.84
C HIS A 308 -2.39 25.53 24.82
N GLY A 309 -3.38 25.52 25.77
CA GLY A 309 -4.34 26.62 25.97
C GLY A 309 -4.69 27.36 24.68
N ASP A 310 -5.22 28.46 24.57
CA ASP A 310 -5.70 29.25 23.41
C ASP A 310 -4.94 29.23 22.05
N HIS A 311 -3.85 28.45 21.88
CA HIS A 311 -3.24 28.22 20.57
C HIS A 311 -4.05 27.18 19.77
N LYS A 312 -5.10 27.68 19.10
CA LYS A 312 -5.90 26.92 18.13
C LYS A 312 -5.01 26.12 17.18
N ASN A 313 -5.20 24.78 17.14
CA ASN A 313 -4.74 23.83 16.11
C ASN A 313 -3.47 22.99 16.37
N MET A 314 -3.14 22.63 17.60
CA MET A 314 -2.06 21.65 17.83
C MET A 314 -2.52 20.18 17.72
N GLY A 315 -3.77 19.85 18.08
CA GLY A 315 -4.35 18.51 17.94
C GLY A 315 -4.97 18.25 16.55
N MET A 316 -5.41 17.00 16.31
CA MET A 316 -6.19 16.61 15.14
C MET A 316 -7.66 16.95 15.33
N SER A 317 -8.36 17.34 14.28
CA SER A 317 -9.83 17.42 14.30
C SER A 317 -10.45 16.01 14.34
N ILE A 318 -11.75 15.92 14.71
CA ILE A 318 -12.47 14.64 14.64
C ILE A 318 -12.42 14.06 13.22
N GLU A 319 -12.53 14.90 12.19
CA GLU A 319 -12.45 14.46 10.79
C GLU A 319 -11.05 13.93 10.44
N ASP A 320 -9.99 14.52 10.98
CA ASP A 320 -8.63 14.01 10.81
C ASP A 320 -8.50 12.62 11.46
N VAL A 321 -9.03 12.43 12.67
CA VAL A 321 -9.03 11.12 13.34
C VAL A 321 -9.83 10.10 12.53
N VAL A 322 -11.00 10.46 11.99
CA VAL A 322 -11.81 9.61 11.13
C VAL A 322 -11.06 9.21 9.85
N ASP A 323 -10.35 10.15 9.23
CA ASP A 323 -9.54 9.90 8.03
C ASP A 323 -8.34 8.98 8.34
N GLU A 324 -7.72 9.12 9.50
CA GLU A 324 -6.65 8.20 9.96
C GLU A 324 -7.23 6.80 10.27
N CYS A 325 -8.35 6.69 10.96
CA CYS A 325 -9.03 5.43 11.21
C CYS A 325 -9.33 4.69 9.90
N LYS A 326 -9.90 5.40 8.90
CA LYS A 326 -10.15 4.83 7.57
C LYS A 326 -8.89 4.29 6.93
N LEU A 327 -7.79 5.04 7.01
CA LEU A 327 -6.49 4.61 6.49
C LEU A 327 -6.01 3.33 7.18
N PHE A 328 -6.11 3.22 8.51
CA PHE A 328 -5.65 2.06 9.25
C PHE A 328 -6.49 0.80 8.98
N TYR A 329 -7.82 0.94 8.84
CA TYR A 329 -8.68 -0.18 8.41
C TYR A 329 -8.21 -0.75 7.06
N LEU A 330 -7.91 0.11 6.09
CA LEU A 330 -7.45 -0.32 4.77
C LEU A 330 -6.01 -0.85 4.80
N ALA A 331 -5.08 -0.11 5.40
CA ALA A 331 -3.66 -0.41 5.34
C ALA A 331 -3.28 -1.65 6.17
N GLY A 332 -3.86 -1.82 7.37
CA GLY A 332 -3.57 -2.94 8.27
C GLY A 332 -4.03 -4.27 7.67
N GLN A 333 -5.25 -4.32 7.18
CA GLN A 333 -5.81 -5.54 6.61
C GLN A 333 -5.10 -5.96 5.31
N GLU A 334 -5.03 -5.07 4.34
CA GLU A 334 -4.66 -5.42 2.97
C GLU A 334 -3.19 -5.84 2.82
N THR A 335 -2.27 -5.24 3.59
CA THR A 335 -0.83 -5.49 3.41
C THR A 335 -0.34 -6.72 4.14
N THR A 336 -0.80 -6.98 5.35
CA THR A 336 -0.36 -8.13 6.15
C THR A 336 -0.95 -9.44 5.64
N SER A 337 -2.20 -9.44 5.17
CA SER A 337 -2.79 -10.62 4.52
C SER A 337 -2.00 -11.04 3.27
N VAL A 338 -1.52 -10.07 2.48
CA VAL A 338 -0.65 -10.32 1.33
C VAL A 338 0.68 -10.92 1.75
N LEU A 339 1.33 -10.39 2.80
CA LEU A 339 2.57 -10.97 3.32
C LEU A 339 2.36 -12.43 3.75
N LEU A 340 1.29 -12.71 4.48
CA LEU A 340 0.98 -14.05 4.97
C LEU A 340 0.68 -15.05 3.85
N VAL A 341 -0.13 -14.67 2.86
CA VAL A 341 -0.47 -15.58 1.76
C VAL A 341 0.75 -15.96 0.92
N TRP A 342 1.64 -15.00 0.62
CA TRP A 342 2.85 -15.32 -0.12
C TRP A 342 3.89 -16.06 0.74
N THR A 343 3.87 -15.88 2.05
CA THR A 343 4.66 -16.68 2.98
C THR A 343 4.21 -18.14 2.97
N MET A 344 2.92 -18.40 3.09
CA MET A 344 2.39 -19.77 3.01
C MET A 344 2.66 -20.41 1.64
N PHE A 345 2.45 -19.66 0.56
CA PHE A 345 2.77 -20.12 -0.80
C PHE A 345 4.24 -20.56 -0.95
N LEU A 346 5.18 -19.71 -0.51
CA LEU A 346 6.60 -20.04 -0.61
C LEU A 346 7.00 -21.19 0.31
N LEU A 347 6.51 -21.23 1.54
CA LEU A 347 6.78 -22.34 2.46
C LEU A 347 6.17 -23.67 1.99
N ALA A 348 5.03 -23.65 1.28
CA ALA A 348 4.46 -24.83 0.65
C ALA A 348 5.34 -25.37 -0.50
N ARG A 349 6.06 -24.49 -1.21
CA ARG A 349 7.02 -24.86 -2.27
C ARG A 349 8.40 -25.25 -1.75
N TYR A 350 8.78 -24.77 -0.58
CA TYR A 350 10.10 -25.00 0.02
C TYR A 350 9.97 -25.66 1.40
N PRO A 351 9.61 -26.96 1.45
CA PRO A 351 9.29 -27.67 2.69
C PRO A 351 10.45 -27.70 3.70
N ASN A 352 11.70 -27.66 3.23
CA ASN A 352 12.88 -27.56 4.09
C ASN A 352 12.89 -26.25 4.92
N TRP A 353 12.40 -25.13 4.37
CA TRP A 353 12.26 -23.88 5.10
C TRP A 353 11.07 -23.90 6.05
N GLN A 354 10.00 -24.57 5.66
CA GLN A 354 8.86 -24.79 6.54
C GLN A 354 9.26 -25.61 7.78
N THR A 355 10.07 -26.68 7.58
CA THR A 355 10.59 -27.51 8.66
C THR A 355 11.49 -26.70 9.61
N LYS A 356 12.49 -25.97 9.07
CA LYS A 356 13.38 -25.13 9.88
C LYS A 356 12.61 -24.08 10.70
N ALA A 357 11.61 -23.44 10.09
CA ALA A 357 10.79 -22.45 10.78
C ALA A 357 9.94 -23.08 11.89
N ARG A 358 9.41 -24.28 11.66
CA ARG A 358 8.65 -25.05 12.68
C ARG A 358 9.56 -25.43 13.85
N GLU A 359 10.75 -25.97 13.58
CA GLU A 359 11.73 -26.32 14.61
C GLU A 359 12.07 -25.11 15.49
N GLU A 360 12.32 -23.95 14.89
CA GLU A 360 12.55 -22.70 15.64
C GLU A 360 11.35 -22.34 16.51
N VAL A 361 10.14 -22.38 15.94
CA VAL A 361 8.90 -22.04 16.65
C VAL A 361 8.67 -22.96 17.85
N LEU A 362 8.85 -24.28 17.68
CA LEU A 362 8.73 -25.25 18.76
C LEU A 362 9.81 -25.07 19.83
N GLN A 363 11.03 -24.72 19.42
CA GLN A 363 12.12 -24.45 20.37
C GLN A 363 11.87 -23.16 21.18
N VAL A 364 11.30 -22.11 20.57
CA VAL A 364 11.09 -20.82 21.22
C VAL A 364 9.84 -20.83 22.12
N PHE A 365 8.72 -21.39 21.63
CA PHE A 365 7.44 -21.32 22.35
C PHE A 365 7.10 -22.59 23.13
N GLY A 366 7.66 -23.76 22.77
CA GLY A 366 7.23 -25.04 23.31
C GLY A 366 5.71 -25.21 23.18
N ASP A 367 5.07 -25.66 24.28
CA ASP A 367 3.59 -25.78 24.36
C ASP A 367 2.93 -24.52 24.93
N GLY A 368 3.72 -23.47 25.27
CA GLY A 368 3.23 -22.23 25.84
C GLY A 368 2.50 -21.32 24.88
N LYS A 369 1.83 -20.30 25.41
CA LYS A 369 1.34 -19.17 24.60
C LYS A 369 2.54 -18.34 24.16
N PRO A 370 2.59 -17.87 22.88
CA PRO A 370 3.62 -16.97 22.44
C PRO A 370 3.66 -15.68 23.28
N ASP A 371 4.82 -15.38 23.83
CA ASP A 371 5.07 -14.12 24.55
C ASP A 371 5.63 -13.06 23.56
N PRO A 372 5.36 -11.76 23.80
CA PRO A 372 5.94 -10.67 23.00
C PRO A 372 7.45 -10.75 22.83
N ASP A 373 8.18 -11.10 23.87
CA ASP A 373 9.63 -11.16 23.85
C ASP A 373 10.13 -12.36 23.03
N ASP A 374 9.40 -13.47 23.06
CA ASP A 374 9.69 -14.68 22.28
C ASP A 374 9.60 -14.43 20.77
N LEU A 375 8.67 -13.58 20.31
CA LEU A 375 8.57 -13.21 18.89
C LEU A 375 9.85 -12.55 18.36
N SER A 376 10.62 -11.90 19.23
CA SER A 376 11.91 -11.30 18.87
C SER A 376 13.00 -12.35 18.61
N HIS A 377 12.89 -13.54 19.19
CA HIS A 377 13.82 -14.65 19.06
C HIS A 377 13.63 -15.47 17.78
N LEU A 378 12.51 -15.30 17.06
CA LEU A 378 12.22 -15.97 15.80
C LEU A 378 13.10 -15.43 14.65
N LYS A 379 14.32 -15.93 14.52
CA LYS A 379 15.30 -15.50 13.51
C LYS A 379 15.01 -16.09 12.13
N VAL A 380 14.75 -17.39 12.05
CA VAL A 380 14.44 -18.11 10.81
C VAL A 380 13.13 -17.56 10.22
N VAL A 381 12.10 -17.41 11.03
CA VAL A 381 10.83 -16.79 10.61
C VAL A 381 11.07 -15.36 10.11
N THR A 382 11.92 -14.58 10.77
CA THR A 382 12.27 -13.21 10.33
C THR A 382 12.97 -13.21 8.96
N MET A 383 13.91 -14.13 8.74
CA MET A 383 14.59 -14.28 7.44
C MET A 383 13.59 -14.63 6.34
N ILE A 384 12.68 -15.57 6.61
CA ILE A 384 11.61 -15.96 5.68
C ILE A 384 10.73 -14.77 5.32
N LEU A 385 10.19 -14.05 6.30
CA LEU A 385 9.32 -12.90 6.07
C LEU A 385 10.03 -11.80 5.26
N ASN A 386 11.30 -11.53 5.51
CA ASN A 386 12.08 -10.56 4.76
C ASN A 386 12.28 -11.00 3.30
N GLU A 387 12.57 -12.28 3.06
CA GLU A 387 12.74 -12.80 1.69
C GLU A 387 11.41 -12.82 0.92
N VAL A 388 10.30 -13.14 1.60
CA VAL A 388 8.95 -12.99 1.03
C VAL A 388 8.67 -11.54 0.66
N LEU A 389 8.96 -10.60 1.54
CA LEU A 389 8.80 -9.16 1.27
C LEU A 389 9.69 -8.67 0.13
N ARG A 390 10.81 -9.33 -0.13
CA ARG A 390 11.66 -9.03 -1.28
C ARG A 390 11.06 -9.57 -2.57
N LEU A 391 10.69 -10.84 -2.62
CA LEU A 391 10.16 -11.49 -3.83
C LEU A 391 8.73 -11.08 -4.15
N TYR A 392 7.88 -10.92 -3.13
CA TYR A 392 6.45 -10.64 -3.24
C TYR A 392 6.05 -9.42 -2.38
N PRO A 393 6.64 -8.22 -2.63
CA PRO A 393 6.32 -7.04 -1.83
C PRO A 393 4.84 -6.66 -2.00
N PRO A 394 4.09 -6.41 -0.92
CA PRO A 394 2.70 -5.96 -1.02
C PRO A 394 2.54 -4.72 -1.90
N ILE A 395 3.49 -3.78 -1.84
CA ILE A 395 3.52 -2.58 -2.67
C ILE A 395 4.65 -2.68 -3.70
N VAL A 396 4.28 -2.93 -4.95
CA VAL A 396 5.21 -3.19 -6.05
C VAL A 396 5.78 -1.93 -6.71
N LEU A 397 5.20 -0.76 -6.40
CA LEU A 397 5.55 0.52 -7.04
C LEU A 397 5.33 1.68 -6.08
N LEU A 398 6.35 2.51 -5.91
CA LEU A 398 6.26 3.78 -5.21
C LEU A 398 6.33 4.95 -6.19
N GLY A 399 5.67 6.05 -5.86
CA GLY A 399 5.66 7.26 -6.69
C GLY A 399 6.05 8.50 -5.90
N ARG A 400 6.71 9.45 -6.59
CA ARG A 400 6.98 10.80 -6.09
C ARG A 400 6.74 11.82 -7.19
N SER A 401 6.24 12.98 -6.86
CA SER A 401 6.00 14.10 -7.79
C SER A 401 6.82 15.32 -7.43
N LEU A 402 7.19 16.08 -8.43
CA LEU A 402 7.99 17.28 -8.32
C LEU A 402 7.14 18.51 -8.63
N SER A 403 7.09 19.46 -7.69
CA SER A 403 6.41 20.76 -7.88
C SER A 403 7.33 21.85 -8.43
N LYS A 404 8.64 21.67 -8.30
CA LYS A 404 9.70 22.56 -8.80
C LYS A 404 10.79 21.74 -9.49
N ASP A 405 11.64 22.38 -10.27
CA ASP A 405 12.80 21.73 -10.88
C ASP A 405 13.77 21.28 -9.78
N MET A 406 14.25 20.05 -9.89
CA MET A 406 15.11 19.43 -8.88
C MET A 406 16.30 18.73 -9.50
N LYS A 407 17.45 18.82 -8.82
CA LYS A 407 18.61 17.96 -9.10
C LYS A 407 18.53 16.70 -8.25
N LEU A 408 18.77 15.57 -8.90
CA LEU A 408 18.85 14.24 -8.27
C LEU A 408 20.12 13.57 -8.75
N GLY A 409 21.17 13.55 -7.92
CA GLY A 409 22.50 13.19 -8.37
C GLY A 409 22.94 14.07 -9.57
N LYS A 410 23.26 13.44 -10.70
CA LYS A 410 23.61 14.12 -11.96
C LYS A 410 22.37 14.48 -12.82
N LEU A 411 21.18 14.03 -12.44
CA LEU A 411 19.95 14.22 -13.20
C LEU A 411 19.29 15.55 -12.82
N SER A 412 18.69 16.22 -13.81
CA SER A 412 17.89 17.43 -13.59
C SER A 412 16.44 17.13 -13.96
N LEU A 413 15.59 17.00 -12.98
CA LEU A 413 14.18 16.63 -13.15
C LEU A 413 13.31 17.89 -13.14
N PRO A 414 12.60 18.19 -14.24
CA PRO A 414 11.74 19.36 -14.29
C PRO A 414 10.45 19.20 -13.49
N ALA A 415 9.88 20.32 -13.07
CA ALA A 415 8.59 20.38 -12.39
C ALA A 415 7.48 19.71 -13.21
N GLY A 416 6.67 18.90 -12.54
CA GLY A 416 5.56 18.15 -13.15
C GLY A 416 5.93 16.75 -13.62
N VAL A 417 7.17 16.33 -13.47
CA VAL A 417 7.59 14.94 -13.63
C VAL A 417 7.16 14.13 -12.40
N VAL A 418 6.75 12.90 -12.64
CA VAL A 418 6.53 11.90 -11.59
C VAL A 418 7.67 10.89 -11.63
N VAL A 419 8.34 10.72 -10.52
CA VAL A 419 9.33 9.66 -10.33
C VAL A 419 8.60 8.38 -9.94
N SER A 420 8.88 7.31 -10.64
CA SER A 420 8.39 5.96 -10.37
C SER A 420 9.54 5.09 -9.86
N ILE A 421 9.35 4.50 -8.70
CA ILE A 421 10.30 3.59 -8.04
C ILE A 421 9.66 2.20 -8.05
N PRO A 422 9.96 1.35 -9.05
CA PRO A 422 9.38 0.01 -9.17
C PRO A 422 10.04 -0.93 -8.17
N THR A 423 9.50 -1.00 -6.95
CA THR A 423 10.02 -1.79 -5.83
C THR A 423 10.28 -3.24 -6.24
N LEU A 424 9.33 -3.85 -6.96
CA LEU A 424 9.46 -5.22 -7.43
C LEU A 424 10.67 -5.42 -8.37
N LEU A 425 10.91 -4.50 -9.33
CA LEU A 425 12.08 -4.61 -10.22
C LEU A 425 13.40 -4.40 -9.47
N ILE A 426 13.41 -3.54 -8.46
CA ILE A 426 14.60 -3.32 -7.63
C ILE A 426 14.90 -4.55 -6.77
N HIS A 427 13.88 -5.17 -6.22
CA HIS A 427 14.01 -6.38 -5.40
C HIS A 427 14.39 -7.62 -6.22
N HIS A 428 14.13 -7.63 -7.52
CA HIS A 428 14.45 -8.71 -8.45
C HIS A 428 15.71 -8.44 -9.30
N ASP A 429 16.40 -7.31 -9.08
CA ASP A 429 17.55 -6.90 -9.90
C ASP A 429 18.81 -7.71 -9.55
N PRO A 430 19.36 -8.52 -10.49
CA PRO A 430 20.56 -9.31 -10.22
C PRO A 430 21.81 -8.45 -9.98
N GLU A 431 21.88 -7.23 -10.49
CA GLU A 431 22.99 -6.32 -10.21
C GLU A 431 23.02 -5.91 -8.73
N ILE A 432 21.86 -5.92 -8.05
CA ILE A 432 21.68 -5.55 -6.64
C ILE A 432 21.77 -6.77 -5.73
N TRP A 433 21.09 -7.86 -6.11
CA TRP A 433 20.88 -9.03 -5.24
C TRP A 433 21.70 -10.26 -5.61
N GLY A 434 22.44 -10.25 -6.74
CA GLY A 434 23.19 -11.38 -7.27
C GLY A 434 22.40 -12.21 -8.29
N GLU A 435 23.09 -13.15 -8.95
CA GLU A 435 22.50 -13.98 -10.01
C GLU A 435 21.29 -14.79 -9.54
N ASP A 436 21.24 -15.09 -8.25
CA ASP A 436 20.16 -15.79 -7.56
C ASP A 436 19.03 -14.85 -7.05
N ALA A 437 18.93 -13.64 -7.61
CA ALA A 437 17.94 -12.62 -7.22
C ALA A 437 16.47 -13.10 -7.30
N LEU A 438 16.18 -14.08 -8.15
CA LEU A 438 14.85 -14.67 -8.32
C LEU A 438 14.64 -15.97 -7.53
N GLU A 439 15.64 -16.40 -6.74
CA GLU A 439 15.51 -17.58 -5.90
C GLU A 439 15.06 -17.20 -4.49
N PHE A 440 14.22 -18.06 -3.89
CA PHE A 440 13.82 -17.93 -2.50
C PHE A 440 14.95 -18.40 -1.58
N ARG A 441 15.71 -17.47 -1.05
CA ARG A 441 16.89 -17.69 -0.20
C ARG A 441 16.84 -16.84 1.07
N PRO A 442 16.10 -17.26 2.09
CA PRO A 442 16.02 -16.55 3.37
C PRO A 442 17.36 -16.26 4.04
N GLU A 443 18.39 -17.10 3.77
CA GLU A 443 19.74 -16.90 4.31
C GLU A 443 20.38 -15.56 3.92
N ARG A 444 19.90 -14.88 2.89
CA ARG A 444 20.32 -13.51 2.56
C ARG A 444 20.20 -12.58 3.76
N PHE A 445 19.20 -12.81 4.60
CA PHE A 445 18.89 -12.00 5.77
C PHE A 445 19.47 -12.53 7.08
N ALA A 446 20.35 -13.52 7.05
CA ALA A 446 20.96 -14.13 8.25
C ALA A 446 21.71 -13.10 9.12
N GLU A 447 22.37 -12.12 8.49
CA GLU A 447 23.09 -11.04 9.19
C GLU A 447 22.27 -9.73 9.27
N GLY A 448 20.95 -9.82 9.01
CA GLY A 448 20.02 -8.70 9.02
C GLY A 448 19.91 -7.96 7.68
N VAL A 449 18.89 -7.09 7.60
CA VAL A 449 18.51 -6.34 6.39
C VAL A 449 19.67 -5.50 5.81
N SER A 450 20.47 -4.89 6.69
CA SER A 450 21.56 -3.99 6.28
C SER A 450 22.69 -4.69 5.53
N LYS A 451 22.83 -6.00 5.71
CA LYS A 451 23.88 -6.83 5.09
C LYS A 451 23.36 -7.76 3.99
N ALA A 452 22.06 -7.82 3.79
CA ALA A 452 21.42 -8.69 2.80
C ALA A 452 21.79 -8.33 1.36
N THR A 453 22.20 -7.09 1.11
CA THR A 453 22.68 -6.60 -0.19
C THR A 453 23.82 -5.60 -0.02
N LYS A 454 24.68 -5.49 -1.04
CA LYS A 454 25.75 -4.47 -1.09
C LYS A 454 25.21 -3.06 -1.30
N SER A 455 24.00 -2.92 -1.81
CA SER A 455 23.35 -1.64 -2.13
C SER A 455 22.43 -1.21 -0.99
N GLN A 456 22.94 -0.40 -0.07
CA GLN A 456 22.13 0.15 1.03
C GLN A 456 20.90 0.89 0.48
N GLY A 457 19.72 0.60 1.06
CA GLY A 457 18.46 1.21 0.64
C GLY A 457 17.77 0.55 -0.56
N ALA A 458 18.24 -0.63 -1.01
CA ALA A 458 17.59 -1.39 -2.06
C ALA A 458 16.42 -2.25 -1.55
N PHE A 459 16.35 -2.55 -0.25
CA PHE A 459 15.25 -3.28 0.36
C PHE A 459 14.17 -2.30 0.85
N LEU A 460 13.05 -2.24 0.13
CA LEU A 460 12.05 -1.16 0.22
C LEU A 460 10.61 -1.63 0.48
N PRO A 461 10.34 -2.77 1.13
CA PRO A 461 8.97 -3.27 1.26
C PRO A 461 8.07 -2.33 2.07
N PHE A 462 8.65 -1.55 2.97
CA PHE A 462 7.98 -0.56 3.81
C PHE A 462 8.26 0.89 3.38
N GLY A 463 8.83 1.09 2.18
CA GLY A 463 9.30 2.39 1.73
C GLY A 463 10.61 2.79 2.40
N GLY A 464 10.82 4.10 2.64
CA GLY A 464 12.07 4.58 3.26
C GLY A 464 12.03 6.03 3.68
N GLY A 465 13.09 6.44 4.40
CA GLY A 465 13.24 7.80 4.94
C GLY A 465 12.21 8.13 6.03
N PRO A 466 11.95 9.42 6.31
CA PRO A 466 10.99 9.82 7.34
C PRO A 466 9.56 9.32 7.12
N ARG A 467 9.20 8.99 5.86
CA ARG A 467 7.90 8.44 5.46
C ARG A 467 7.86 6.92 5.40
N ILE A 468 8.80 6.24 6.05
CA ILE A 468 8.75 4.78 6.22
C ILE A 468 7.43 4.35 6.88
N CYS A 469 6.93 3.17 6.56
CA CYS A 469 5.68 2.65 7.11
C CYS A 469 5.66 2.76 8.64
N ILE A 470 4.61 3.37 9.18
CA ILE A 470 4.45 3.51 10.63
C ILE A 470 4.09 2.17 11.28
N GLY A 471 3.36 1.31 10.55
CA GLY A 471 2.93 0.00 11.00
C GLY A 471 3.94 -1.13 10.75
N LEU A 472 5.21 -0.83 10.43
CA LEU A 472 6.22 -1.86 10.12
C LEU A 472 6.32 -2.92 11.23
N ASN A 473 6.51 -2.48 12.47
CA ASN A 473 6.65 -3.40 13.62
C ASN A 473 5.34 -4.14 13.91
N PHE A 474 4.20 -3.46 13.81
CA PHE A 474 2.88 -4.08 13.94
C PHE A 474 2.71 -5.22 12.94
N ALA A 475 2.92 -4.96 11.65
CA ALA A 475 2.76 -5.94 10.58
C ALA A 475 3.71 -7.15 10.73
N LEU A 476 4.96 -6.92 11.15
CA LEU A 476 5.90 -8.01 11.37
C LEU A 476 5.58 -8.82 12.62
N MET A 477 5.08 -8.20 13.69
CA MET A 477 4.63 -8.92 14.90
C MET A 477 3.39 -9.77 14.60
N GLU A 478 2.41 -9.21 13.91
CA GLU A 478 1.22 -9.91 13.44
C GLU A 478 1.59 -11.11 12.55
N ALA A 479 2.43 -10.90 11.55
CA ALA A 479 2.85 -11.95 10.62
C ALA A 479 3.65 -13.07 11.33
N LYS A 480 4.52 -12.73 12.27
CA LYS A 480 5.26 -13.70 13.08
C LYS A 480 4.33 -14.54 13.95
N MET A 481 3.38 -13.90 14.64
CA MET A 481 2.41 -14.58 15.48
C MET A 481 1.57 -15.57 14.66
N ALA A 482 0.99 -15.09 13.56
CA ALA A 482 0.15 -15.92 12.69
C ALA A 482 0.94 -17.10 12.11
N LEU A 483 2.11 -16.85 11.55
CA LEU A 483 2.94 -17.91 10.98
C LEU A 483 3.39 -18.93 12.03
N ALA A 484 3.81 -18.47 13.21
CA ALA A 484 4.23 -19.36 14.30
C ALA A 484 3.09 -20.28 14.75
N MET A 485 1.88 -19.73 14.93
CA MET A 485 0.72 -20.52 15.33
C MET A 485 0.28 -21.51 14.24
N ILE A 486 0.33 -21.12 12.95
CA ILE A 486 0.06 -22.02 11.82
C ILE A 486 1.07 -23.17 11.81
N LEU A 487 2.36 -22.89 11.92
CA LEU A 487 3.44 -23.89 11.86
C LEU A 487 3.43 -24.88 13.04
N ARG A 488 2.85 -24.52 14.18
CA ARG A 488 2.68 -25.42 15.33
C ARG A 488 1.63 -26.49 15.10
N GLN A 489 0.56 -26.16 14.37
CA GLN A 489 -0.61 -27.02 14.23
C GLN A 489 -0.65 -27.77 12.90
N PHE A 490 -0.01 -27.20 11.85
CA PHE A 490 -0.09 -27.74 10.51
C PHE A 490 1.28 -27.81 9.84
N TRP A 491 1.48 -28.87 9.06
CA TRP A 491 2.35 -28.79 7.93
C TRP A 491 1.48 -28.66 6.66
N PHE A 492 2.03 -28.11 5.61
CA PHE A 492 1.22 -27.79 4.43
C PHE A 492 2.04 -27.84 3.13
N GLU A 493 1.36 -28.17 2.05
CA GLU A 493 1.90 -28.23 0.72
C GLU A 493 0.99 -27.55 -0.29
N LEU A 494 1.55 -27.20 -1.46
CA LEU A 494 0.78 -26.54 -2.51
C LEU A 494 -0.19 -27.53 -3.14
N SER A 495 -1.47 -27.14 -3.24
CA SER A 495 -2.46 -27.98 -3.92
C SER A 495 -2.16 -28.13 -5.41
N PRO A 496 -2.40 -29.31 -6.02
CA PRO A 496 -2.39 -29.46 -7.47
C PRO A 496 -3.39 -28.56 -8.21
N SER A 497 -4.43 -28.07 -7.53
CA SER A 497 -5.41 -27.13 -8.08
C SER A 497 -4.93 -25.69 -8.07
N TYR A 498 -3.81 -25.37 -7.40
CA TYR A 498 -3.30 -24.01 -7.29
C TYR A 498 -2.91 -23.42 -8.65
N ALA A 499 -3.49 -22.27 -8.98
CA ALA A 499 -3.18 -21.54 -10.20
C ALA A 499 -2.38 -20.27 -9.89
N HIS A 500 -1.07 -20.27 -10.22
CA HIS A 500 -0.21 -19.12 -9.91
C HIS A 500 -0.53 -17.93 -10.80
N SER A 501 -1.11 -16.90 -10.20
CA SER A 501 -1.51 -15.67 -10.89
C SER A 501 -1.43 -14.47 -9.94
N PRO A 502 -0.22 -13.97 -9.65
CA PRO A 502 -0.06 -12.76 -8.85
C PRO A 502 -0.52 -11.53 -9.64
N ILE A 503 -1.41 -10.73 -9.05
CA ILE A 503 -1.90 -9.49 -9.64
C ILE A 503 -1.81 -8.32 -8.67
N THR A 504 -1.69 -7.11 -9.21
CA THR A 504 -1.79 -5.87 -8.41
C THR A 504 -3.18 -5.25 -8.59
N VAL A 505 -3.92 -5.11 -7.50
CA VAL A 505 -5.16 -4.31 -7.45
C VAL A 505 -4.87 -3.00 -6.72
N ILE A 506 -4.50 -3.02 -5.48
CA ILE A 506 -3.77 -2.00 -4.72
C ILE A 506 -2.47 -2.63 -4.25
N THR A 507 -2.56 -3.82 -3.71
CA THR A 507 -1.47 -4.68 -3.26
C THR A 507 -1.31 -5.89 -4.19
N LEU A 508 -0.23 -6.62 -4.02
CA LEU A 508 0.11 -7.83 -4.77
C LEU A 508 -0.62 -9.04 -4.19
N ARG A 509 -1.74 -9.44 -4.77
CA ARG A 509 -2.57 -10.54 -4.27
C ARG A 509 -2.73 -11.68 -5.28
N PRO A 510 -3.08 -12.91 -4.84
CA PRO A 510 -3.40 -14.00 -5.74
C PRO A 510 -4.76 -13.74 -6.43
N GLN A 511 -4.82 -13.96 -7.75
CA GLN A 511 -6.04 -13.74 -8.55
C GLN A 511 -7.08 -14.83 -8.35
N HIS A 512 -6.62 -16.06 -8.13
CA HIS A 512 -7.47 -17.27 -8.10
C HIS A 512 -7.44 -17.95 -6.72
N GLY A 513 -7.21 -17.18 -5.64
CA GLY A 513 -7.03 -17.74 -4.31
C GLY A 513 -5.66 -18.39 -4.10
N ALA A 514 -5.46 -18.97 -2.94
CA ALA A 514 -4.24 -19.66 -2.54
C ALA A 514 -4.60 -21.04 -1.98
N HIS A 515 -4.79 -22.00 -2.87
CA HIS A 515 -5.17 -23.38 -2.53
C HIS A 515 -3.97 -24.14 -2.00
N ILE A 516 -4.06 -24.56 -0.74
CA ILE A 516 -3.02 -25.26 0.02
C ILE A 516 -3.66 -26.47 0.67
N ILE A 517 -2.95 -27.60 0.71
CA ILE A 517 -3.36 -28.78 1.47
C ILE A 517 -2.76 -28.64 2.86
N LEU A 518 -3.62 -28.52 3.85
CA LEU A 518 -3.25 -28.50 5.27
C LEU A 518 -3.28 -29.92 5.83
N HIS A 519 -2.25 -30.30 6.59
CA HIS A 519 -2.16 -31.56 7.31
C HIS A 519 -1.99 -31.25 8.80
N LYS A 520 -2.80 -31.87 9.65
CA LYS A 520 -2.70 -31.72 11.10
C LYS A 520 -1.45 -32.48 11.60
N LEU A 521 -0.72 -31.87 12.53
CA LEU A 521 0.45 -32.43 13.20
C LEU A 521 0.06 -33.26 14.43
#